data_5df249118a3bc636dfe6ce0539aa1a51
#
_entry.id   5df249118a3bc636dfe6ce0539aa1a51
#
_cell.length_a   1.000
_cell.length_b   1.000
_cell.length_c   1.000
_cell.angle_alpha   90.00
_cell.angle_beta   90.00
_cell.angle_gamma   90.00
#
_symmetry.space_group_name_H-M   'P 1'
#
loop_
_entity.id
_entity.type
_entity.pdbx_description
1 polymer ?
#
loop_
_entity_poly.entity_id
_entity_poly.type
_entity_poly.pdbx_seq_one_letter_code
_entity_poly.pdbx_strand_id
1 'polypeptide(L)'
;GLRSSGIHSNGLSLARRAIFEEGGFNVNDKMPNGETTIGEELLKPTQLYVKAIVELLKHDFDIKGLAHMTGGGVNNLSRLKKGIGFDITDYPEPQDIFKLIYEQGVPLEEMYKVFNMGVGFCVIASPEEADAVVEALNENIEAQIVGTVTAEEKITVKTFDGTVIEY
;
A
#
# COMPACT_ATOMS: atom_id res chain seq x y z
N GLY A 1 -8.66 -0.74 -1.92
CA GLY A 1 -7.22 -0.63 -2.13
C GLY A 1 -6.80 -1.21 -3.47
N LEU A 2 -6.02 -0.48 -4.23
CA LEU A 2 -5.46 -0.91 -5.51
C LEU A 2 -4.00 -1.36 -5.31
N ARG A 3 -3.63 -2.47 -5.93
CA ARG A 3 -2.31 -3.09 -5.81
C ARG A 3 -1.19 -2.15 -6.25
N SER A 4 -0.09 -2.12 -5.50
CA SER A 4 1.16 -1.46 -5.91
C SER A 4 2.07 -2.43 -6.67
N SER A 5 3.02 -1.90 -7.43
CA SER A 5 4.06 -2.70 -8.12
C SER A 5 5.27 -3.01 -7.22
N GLY A 6 5.34 -2.43 -6.05
CA GLY A 6 6.45 -2.50 -5.10
C GLY A 6 6.59 -1.21 -4.30
N ILE A 7 7.81 -0.84 -3.95
CA ILE A 7 8.11 0.34 -3.11
C ILE A 7 7.62 1.65 -3.75
N HIS A 8 7.53 1.71 -5.07
CA HIS A 8 7.33 2.95 -5.82
C HIS A 8 8.51 3.92 -5.62
N SER A 9 8.23 5.21 -5.45
CA SER A 9 9.26 6.25 -5.35
C SER A 9 9.40 6.81 -3.93
N ASN A 10 8.90 6.10 -2.90
CA ASN A 10 8.91 6.56 -1.51
C ASN A 10 9.59 5.54 -0.59
N GLY A 11 10.25 6.05 0.45
CA GLY A 11 10.94 5.20 1.42
C GLY A 11 12.27 4.61 0.94
N LEU A 12 12.77 4.98 -0.23
CA LEU A 12 14.00 4.42 -0.82
C LEU A 12 15.24 4.60 0.07
N SER A 13 15.33 5.69 0.84
CA SER A 13 16.44 5.89 1.80
C SER A 13 16.43 4.84 2.91
N LEU A 14 15.24 4.55 3.47
CA LEU A 14 15.08 3.51 4.49
C LEU A 14 15.34 2.12 3.89
N ALA A 15 14.77 1.83 2.72
CA ALA A 15 14.97 0.56 2.03
C ALA A 15 16.46 0.29 1.74
N ARG A 16 17.19 1.29 1.23
CA ARG A 16 18.62 1.18 0.94
C ARG A 16 19.45 0.95 2.20
N ARG A 17 19.16 1.67 3.27
CA ARG A 17 19.83 1.47 4.56
C ARG A 17 19.58 0.06 5.07
N ALA A 18 18.34 -0.37 5.16
CA ALA A 18 17.99 -1.69 5.67
C ALA A 18 18.62 -2.81 4.83
N ILE A 19 18.50 -2.76 3.52
CA ILE A 19 18.96 -3.84 2.64
C ILE A 19 20.49 -3.85 2.50
N PHE A 20 21.10 -2.70 2.22
CA PHE A 20 22.52 -2.65 1.84
C PHE A 20 23.45 -2.42 3.02
N GLU A 21 23.08 -1.54 3.98
CA GLU A 21 23.95 -1.21 5.10
C GLU A 21 23.76 -2.19 6.26
N GLU A 22 22.51 -2.49 6.64
CA GLU A 22 22.19 -3.37 7.76
C GLU A 22 22.16 -4.85 7.34
N GLY A 23 21.54 -5.17 6.19
CA GLY A 23 21.44 -6.53 5.66
C GLY A 23 22.67 -7.02 4.90
N GLY A 24 23.58 -6.12 4.47
CA GLY A 24 24.79 -6.46 3.75
C GLY A 24 24.59 -7.02 2.33
N PHE A 25 23.37 -6.90 1.79
CA PHE A 25 23.05 -7.33 0.43
C PHE A 25 23.67 -6.40 -0.63
N ASN A 26 23.75 -6.92 -1.87
CA ASN A 26 24.17 -6.16 -3.05
C ASN A 26 23.01 -6.07 -4.05
N VAL A 27 23.07 -5.11 -4.96
CA VAL A 27 22.04 -4.88 -5.98
C VAL A 27 21.82 -6.09 -6.91
N ASN A 28 22.85 -6.91 -7.11
CA ASN A 28 22.83 -8.10 -7.97
C ASN A 28 22.42 -9.38 -7.22
N ASP A 29 22.27 -9.32 -5.90
CA ASP A 29 21.82 -10.46 -5.13
C ASP A 29 20.37 -10.78 -5.47
N LYS A 30 20.02 -12.06 -5.47
CA LYS A 30 18.68 -12.51 -5.78
C LYS A 30 17.73 -12.21 -4.63
N MET A 31 16.50 -11.85 -4.98
CA MET A 31 15.39 -11.82 -4.03
C MET A 31 15.18 -13.23 -3.42
N PRO A 32 14.61 -13.35 -2.21
CA PRO A 32 14.35 -14.65 -1.57
C PRO A 32 13.54 -15.62 -2.44
N ASN A 33 12.64 -15.13 -3.30
CA ASN A 33 11.90 -15.95 -4.28
C ASN A 33 12.74 -16.43 -5.46
N GLY A 34 13.96 -15.90 -5.65
CA GLY A 34 14.90 -16.29 -6.69
C GLY A 34 14.61 -15.78 -8.11
N GLU A 35 13.49 -15.07 -8.32
CA GLU A 35 13.05 -14.64 -9.66
C GLU A 35 13.83 -13.43 -10.17
N THR A 36 13.90 -12.38 -9.36
CA THR A 36 14.53 -11.10 -9.70
C THR A 36 15.72 -10.80 -8.81
N THR A 37 16.51 -9.79 -9.14
CA THR A 37 17.52 -9.23 -8.26
C THR A 37 16.90 -8.12 -7.38
N ILE A 38 17.57 -7.81 -6.27
CA ILE A 38 17.19 -6.69 -5.38
C ILE A 38 17.18 -5.37 -6.16
N GLY A 39 18.15 -5.16 -7.05
CA GLY A 39 18.18 -3.97 -7.91
C GLY A 39 16.99 -3.87 -8.84
N GLU A 40 16.59 -4.98 -9.48
CA GLU A 40 15.40 -5.03 -10.34
C GLU A 40 14.13 -4.74 -9.56
N GLU A 41 13.97 -5.27 -8.34
CA GLU A 41 12.82 -4.97 -7.47
C GLU A 41 12.75 -3.50 -7.08
N LEU A 42 13.88 -2.91 -6.68
CA LEU A 42 13.95 -1.50 -6.29
C LEU A 42 13.74 -0.53 -7.46
N LEU A 43 13.96 -0.99 -8.70
CA LEU A 43 13.78 -0.22 -9.92
C LEU A 43 12.40 -0.43 -10.58
N LYS A 44 11.53 -1.25 -10.02
CA LYS A 44 10.17 -1.41 -10.54
C LYS A 44 9.48 -0.06 -10.62
N PRO A 45 8.94 0.33 -11.79
CA PRO A 45 8.29 1.62 -11.93
C PRO A 45 7.03 1.70 -11.07
N THR A 46 6.73 2.90 -10.60
CA THR A 46 5.46 3.19 -9.91
C THR A 46 4.28 2.77 -10.77
N GLN A 47 3.33 2.04 -10.20
CA GLN A 47 2.08 1.68 -10.86
C GLN A 47 1.30 2.94 -11.26
N LEU A 48 0.85 2.99 -12.51
CA LEU A 48 0.04 4.10 -13.01
C LEU A 48 -1.45 3.82 -12.75
N TYR A 49 -2.06 4.62 -11.89
CA TYR A 49 -3.46 4.49 -11.49
C TYR A 49 -4.43 5.32 -12.33
N VAL A 50 -3.91 6.30 -13.11
CA VAL A 50 -4.73 7.31 -13.82
C VAL A 50 -5.81 6.66 -14.67
N LYS A 51 -5.47 5.65 -15.49
CA LYS A 51 -6.45 4.99 -16.37
C LYS A 51 -7.57 4.35 -15.54
N ALA A 52 -7.23 3.53 -14.55
CA ALA A 52 -8.21 2.83 -13.71
C ALA A 52 -9.15 3.80 -12.98
N ILE A 53 -8.59 4.88 -12.41
CA ILE A 53 -9.38 5.88 -11.69
C ILE A 53 -10.26 6.70 -12.64
N VAL A 54 -9.74 7.11 -13.80
CA VAL A 54 -10.55 7.87 -14.78
C VAL A 54 -11.69 7.01 -15.33
N GLU A 55 -11.45 5.72 -15.62
CA GLU A 55 -12.52 4.82 -16.05
C GLU A 55 -13.56 4.62 -14.94
N LEU A 56 -13.12 4.38 -13.69
CA LEU A 56 -14.02 4.28 -12.54
C LEU A 56 -14.93 5.52 -12.40
N LEU A 57 -14.37 6.72 -12.54
CA LEU A 57 -15.11 7.98 -12.40
C LEU A 57 -16.10 8.27 -13.55
N LYS A 58 -16.12 7.45 -14.60
CA LYS A 58 -17.17 7.51 -15.64
C LYS A 58 -18.44 6.77 -15.24
N HIS A 59 -18.35 5.87 -14.26
CA HIS A 59 -19.52 5.22 -13.67
C HIS A 59 -20.17 6.18 -12.65
N ASP A 60 -21.48 5.99 -12.43
CA ASP A 60 -22.26 6.77 -11.46
C ASP A 60 -22.16 6.18 -10.04
N PHE A 61 -20.92 5.93 -9.60
CA PHE A 61 -20.63 5.44 -8.26
C PHE A 61 -20.49 6.61 -7.27
N ASP A 62 -20.95 6.42 -6.05
CA ASP A 62 -20.82 7.37 -4.96
C ASP A 62 -19.41 7.34 -4.33
N ILE A 63 -18.42 7.87 -5.07
CA ILE A 63 -17.02 7.95 -4.63
C ILE A 63 -16.84 9.13 -3.67
N LYS A 64 -16.46 8.83 -2.44
CA LYS A 64 -16.28 9.80 -1.33
C LYS A 64 -14.86 10.36 -1.24
N GLY A 65 -13.87 9.63 -1.76
CA GLY A 65 -12.48 10.07 -1.66
C GLY A 65 -11.51 9.21 -2.45
N LEU A 66 -10.38 9.81 -2.79
CA LEU A 66 -9.28 9.20 -3.54
C LEU A 66 -7.97 9.54 -2.85
N ALA A 67 -7.17 8.54 -2.50
CA ALA A 67 -5.89 8.73 -1.83
C ALA A 67 -4.77 7.94 -2.52
N HIS A 68 -3.77 8.65 -3.03
CA HIS A 68 -2.54 8.03 -3.50
C HIS A 68 -1.63 7.73 -2.30
N MET A 69 -1.29 6.46 -2.10
CA MET A 69 -0.45 5.98 -1.01
C MET A 69 1.02 6.23 -1.33
N THR A 70 1.48 7.43 -1.00
CA THR A 70 2.85 7.91 -1.24
C THR A 70 3.68 7.89 0.05
N GLY A 71 4.72 8.72 0.17
CA GLY A 71 5.46 8.88 1.41
C GLY A 71 4.54 9.31 2.57
N GLY A 72 4.55 8.54 3.63
CA GLY A 72 3.60 8.65 4.74
C GLY A 72 2.71 7.41 4.88
N GLY A 73 2.81 6.44 3.95
CA GLY A 73 2.12 5.15 4.03
C GLY A 73 0.62 5.33 4.30
N VAL A 74 0.09 4.60 5.28
CA VAL A 74 -1.33 4.66 5.67
C VAL A 74 -1.78 6.04 6.16
N ASN A 75 -0.87 6.86 6.67
CA ASN A 75 -1.20 8.21 7.12
C ASN A 75 -1.68 9.15 5.99
N ASN A 76 -1.53 8.77 4.73
CA ASN A 76 -2.13 9.51 3.62
C ASN A 76 -3.67 9.54 3.70
N LEU A 77 -4.29 8.54 4.32
CA LEU A 77 -5.75 8.46 4.49
C LEU A 77 -6.27 9.58 5.40
N SER A 78 -5.54 9.97 6.44
CA SER A 78 -5.97 11.06 7.35
C SER A 78 -6.11 12.42 6.66
N ARG A 79 -5.51 12.58 5.47
CA ARG A 79 -5.60 13.82 4.68
C ARG A 79 -6.93 13.96 3.94
N LEU A 80 -7.72 12.90 3.82
CA LEU A 80 -9.00 12.92 3.11
C LEU A 80 -10.03 13.77 3.81
N LYS A 81 -10.17 13.60 5.13
CA LYS A 81 -11.15 14.34 5.92
C LYS A 81 -10.77 14.29 7.41
N LYS A 82 -10.96 15.40 8.12
CA LYS A 82 -10.85 15.47 9.59
C LYS A 82 -12.07 14.85 10.28
N GLY A 83 -11.87 14.31 11.47
CA GLY A 83 -12.94 13.74 12.30
C GLY A 83 -13.44 12.37 11.84
N ILE A 84 -12.69 11.69 10.98
CA ILE A 84 -12.91 10.29 10.62
C ILE A 84 -11.60 9.51 10.76
N GLY A 85 -11.72 8.20 10.90
CA GLY A 85 -10.60 7.28 10.90
C GLY A 85 -10.80 6.13 9.93
N PHE A 86 -9.89 5.17 10.00
CA PHE A 86 -9.88 4.02 9.09
C PHE A 86 -9.48 2.77 9.86
N ASP A 87 -10.25 1.71 9.69
CA ASP A 87 -9.91 0.38 10.19
C ASP A 87 -9.54 -0.51 9.00
N ILE A 88 -8.24 -0.79 8.86
CA ILE A 88 -7.67 -1.52 7.74
C ILE A 88 -7.41 -2.95 8.20
N THR A 89 -8.30 -3.86 7.84
CA THR A 89 -8.32 -5.25 8.30
C THR A 89 -7.76 -6.25 7.30
N ASP A 90 -7.79 -5.91 6.00
CA ASP A 90 -7.50 -6.82 4.89
C ASP A 90 -6.49 -6.23 3.90
N TYR A 91 -5.34 -5.81 4.42
CA TYR A 91 -4.21 -5.44 3.57
C TYR A 91 -3.79 -6.65 2.72
N PRO A 92 -3.54 -6.49 1.40
CA PRO A 92 -3.03 -7.58 0.59
C PRO A 92 -1.66 -8.01 1.09
N GLU A 93 -1.32 -9.27 0.83
CA GLU A 93 0.03 -9.77 1.13
C GLU A 93 1.07 -8.85 0.51
N PRO A 94 2.02 -8.30 1.29
CA PRO A 94 3.03 -7.39 0.75
C PRO A 94 4.00 -8.13 -0.16
N GLN A 95 4.53 -7.42 -1.18
CA GLN A 95 5.56 -7.97 -2.04
C GLN A 95 6.83 -8.31 -1.23
N ASP A 96 7.60 -9.27 -1.71
CA ASP A 96 8.78 -9.81 -1.03
C ASP A 96 9.82 -8.76 -0.66
N ILE A 97 9.89 -7.66 -1.41
CA ILE A 97 10.80 -6.55 -1.10
C ILE A 97 10.48 -5.91 0.25
N PHE A 98 9.20 -5.81 0.64
CA PHE A 98 8.81 -5.29 1.96
C PHE A 98 9.16 -6.28 3.06
N LYS A 99 8.97 -7.59 2.82
CA LYS A 99 9.36 -8.63 3.78
C LYS A 99 10.88 -8.62 3.99
N LEU A 100 11.64 -8.50 2.91
CA LEU A 100 13.10 -8.40 2.99
C LEU A 100 13.53 -7.21 3.86
N ILE A 101 12.90 -6.04 3.69
CA ILE A 101 13.19 -4.85 4.51
C ILE A 101 12.84 -5.09 5.99
N TYR A 102 11.68 -5.70 6.24
CA TYR A 102 11.23 -6.03 7.60
C TYR A 102 12.20 -7.00 8.30
N GLU A 103 12.68 -8.02 7.60
CA GLU A 103 13.65 -8.99 8.09
C GLU A 103 15.00 -8.36 8.49
N GLN A 104 15.32 -7.16 7.96
CA GLN A 104 16.49 -6.39 8.39
C GLN A 104 16.24 -5.56 9.67
N GLY A 105 15.12 -5.80 10.37
CA GLY A 105 14.83 -5.21 11.67
C GLY A 105 14.07 -3.88 11.63
N VAL A 106 13.52 -3.48 10.49
CA VAL A 106 12.65 -2.28 10.43
C VAL A 106 11.32 -2.61 11.12
N PRO A 107 10.90 -1.87 12.16
CA PRO A 107 9.65 -2.14 12.88
C PRO A 107 8.41 -2.00 11.98
N LEU A 108 7.36 -2.81 12.25
CA LEU A 108 6.10 -2.77 11.47
C LEU A 108 5.46 -1.39 11.42
N GLU A 109 5.47 -0.66 12.53
CA GLU A 109 4.95 0.71 12.59
C GLU A 109 5.68 1.63 11.59
N GLU A 110 6.99 1.50 11.48
CA GLU A 110 7.79 2.28 10.53
C GLU A 110 7.53 1.79 9.09
N MET A 111 7.38 0.47 8.87
CA MET A 111 7.05 -0.09 7.55
C MET A 111 5.76 0.51 7.00
N TYR A 112 4.65 0.44 7.74
CA TYR A 112 3.34 0.96 7.30
C TYR A 112 3.25 2.49 7.30
N LYS A 113 4.13 3.17 8.05
CA LYS A 113 4.24 4.63 8.04
C LYS A 113 5.01 5.16 6.83
N VAL A 114 6.00 4.41 6.34
CA VAL A 114 6.89 4.87 5.27
C VAL A 114 6.50 4.30 3.91
N PHE A 115 6.11 3.03 3.87
CA PHE A 115 5.84 2.30 2.63
C PHE A 115 4.33 2.12 2.38
N ASN A 116 3.98 1.86 1.12
CA ASN A 116 2.62 1.54 0.69
C ASN A 116 2.20 0.10 1.07
N MET A 117 3.12 -0.76 1.44
CA MET A 117 2.93 -2.16 1.87
C MET A 117 2.04 -3.00 0.94
N GLY A 118 2.04 -2.70 -0.35
CA GLY A 118 1.26 -3.43 -1.37
C GLY A 118 -0.01 -2.72 -1.84
N VAL A 119 -0.43 -1.62 -1.19
CA VAL A 119 -1.56 -0.79 -1.60
C VAL A 119 -1.05 0.58 -2.04
N GLY A 120 -1.10 0.87 -3.33
CA GLY A 120 -0.57 2.13 -3.86
C GLY A 120 -1.64 3.22 -4.05
N PHE A 121 -2.92 2.85 -4.03
CA PHE A 121 -4.02 3.79 -4.14
C PHE A 121 -5.24 3.28 -3.37
N CYS A 122 -5.99 4.18 -2.73
CA CYS A 122 -7.25 3.88 -2.07
C CYS A 122 -8.40 4.69 -2.66
N VAL A 123 -9.54 4.02 -2.82
CA VAL A 123 -10.82 4.61 -3.19
C VAL A 123 -11.76 4.44 -2.01
N ILE A 124 -12.42 5.51 -1.61
CA ILE A 124 -13.46 5.49 -0.59
C ILE A 124 -14.80 5.59 -1.28
N ALA A 125 -15.63 4.58 -1.11
CA ALA A 125 -16.97 4.47 -1.72
C ALA A 125 -18.02 4.18 -0.66
N SER A 126 -19.30 4.28 -1.03
CA SER A 126 -20.39 3.82 -0.17
C SER A 126 -20.31 2.31 0.04
N PRO A 127 -20.71 1.78 1.22
CA PRO A 127 -20.66 0.34 1.47
C PRO A 127 -21.47 -0.49 0.49
N GLU A 128 -22.60 0.06 0.03
CA GLU A 128 -23.55 -0.61 -0.88
C GLU A 128 -22.94 -0.84 -2.28
N GLU A 129 -21.97 -0.02 -2.66
CA GLU A 129 -21.33 -0.07 -3.98
C GLU A 129 -19.91 -0.66 -3.95
N ALA A 130 -19.37 -0.96 -2.77
CA ALA A 130 -17.97 -1.33 -2.60
C ALA A 130 -17.55 -2.51 -3.48
N ASP A 131 -18.36 -3.55 -3.56
CA ASP A 131 -18.08 -4.72 -4.41
C ASP A 131 -18.09 -4.38 -5.90
N ALA A 132 -19.06 -3.57 -6.36
CA ALA A 132 -19.14 -3.14 -7.74
C ALA A 132 -17.98 -2.21 -8.13
N VAL A 133 -17.53 -1.36 -7.22
CA VAL A 133 -16.32 -0.53 -7.39
C VAL A 133 -15.08 -1.40 -7.52
N VAL A 134 -14.94 -2.44 -6.70
CA VAL A 134 -13.82 -3.40 -6.79
C VAL A 134 -13.86 -4.14 -8.13
N GLU A 135 -15.03 -4.61 -8.58
CA GLU A 135 -15.18 -5.27 -9.87
C GLU A 135 -14.73 -4.36 -11.03
N ALA A 136 -15.21 -3.12 -11.07
CA ALA A 136 -14.82 -2.14 -12.08
C ALA A 136 -13.32 -1.82 -12.07
N LEU A 137 -12.69 -1.72 -10.90
CA LEU A 137 -11.24 -1.48 -10.78
C LEU A 137 -10.44 -2.67 -11.28
N ASN A 138 -10.89 -3.91 -11.01
CA ASN A 138 -10.21 -5.13 -11.41
C ASN A 138 -10.15 -5.35 -12.93
N GLU A 139 -10.93 -4.62 -13.72
CA GLU A 139 -10.77 -4.59 -15.18
C GLU A 139 -9.39 -4.02 -15.61
N ASN A 140 -8.75 -3.21 -14.77
CA ASN A 140 -7.51 -2.50 -15.10
C ASN A 140 -6.36 -2.78 -14.13
N ILE A 141 -6.64 -2.89 -12.82
CA ILE A 141 -5.63 -3.07 -11.76
C ILE A 141 -6.25 -3.90 -10.65
N GLU A 142 -5.51 -4.88 -10.15
CA GLU A 142 -5.91 -5.68 -8.99
C GLU A 142 -6.32 -4.77 -7.82
N ALA A 143 -7.54 -4.97 -7.33
CA ALA A 143 -8.14 -4.22 -6.25
C ALA A 143 -8.95 -5.12 -5.32
N GLN A 144 -9.01 -4.75 -4.05
CA GLN A 144 -9.82 -5.43 -3.02
C GLN A 144 -10.32 -4.43 -1.98
N ILE A 145 -11.34 -4.82 -1.23
CA ILE A 145 -11.72 -4.10 -0.02
C ILE A 145 -10.62 -4.33 1.02
N VAL A 146 -10.03 -3.24 1.53
CA VAL A 146 -8.93 -3.31 2.52
C VAL A 146 -9.37 -2.92 3.92
N GLY A 147 -10.56 -2.33 4.08
CA GLY A 147 -11.07 -1.90 5.37
C GLY A 147 -12.25 -0.95 5.25
N THR A 148 -12.55 -0.27 6.35
CA THR A 148 -13.72 0.62 6.48
C THR A 148 -13.35 1.97 7.06
N VAL A 149 -14.18 2.97 6.77
CA VAL A 149 -14.11 4.30 7.40
C VAL A 149 -14.81 4.25 8.75
N THR A 150 -14.21 4.87 9.76
CA THR A 150 -14.75 4.91 11.14
C THR A 150 -15.01 6.34 11.61
N ALA A 151 -15.80 6.49 12.69
CA ALA A 151 -16.09 7.78 13.30
C ALA A 151 -14.99 8.22 14.30
N GLU A 152 -14.09 7.34 14.68
CA GLU A 152 -12.94 7.66 15.55
C GLU A 152 -11.79 8.16 14.69
N GLU A 153 -11.21 9.31 15.02
CA GLU A 153 -10.10 9.93 14.27
C GLU A 153 -8.77 9.21 14.57
N LYS A 154 -8.69 7.95 14.14
CA LYS A 154 -7.49 7.11 14.22
C LYS A 154 -7.41 6.17 13.03
N ILE A 155 -6.24 5.66 12.73
CA ILE A 155 -6.04 4.62 11.71
C ILE A 155 -5.54 3.38 12.42
N THR A 156 -6.30 2.29 12.36
CA THR A 156 -5.85 0.96 12.80
C THR A 156 -5.50 0.13 11.58
N VAL A 157 -4.44 -0.65 11.67
CA VAL A 157 -3.98 -1.52 10.59
C VAL A 157 -3.67 -2.90 11.16
N LYS A 158 -4.32 -3.91 10.62
CA LYS A 158 -3.90 -5.30 10.80
C LYS A 158 -2.79 -5.59 9.79
N THR A 159 -1.60 -5.79 10.30
CA THR A 159 -0.40 -6.04 9.51
C THR A 159 -0.36 -7.45 8.95
N PHE A 160 0.56 -7.71 8.01
CA PHE A 160 0.69 -9.03 7.36
C PHE A 160 1.06 -10.17 8.33
N ASP A 161 1.65 -9.89 9.49
CA ASP A 161 1.93 -10.89 10.54
C ASP A 161 0.79 -11.04 11.55
N GLY A 162 -0.31 -10.29 11.39
CA GLY A 162 -1.50 -10.30 12.25
C GLY A 162 -1.44 -9.33 13.43
N THR A 163 -0.36 -8.60 13.62
CA THR A 163 -0.27 -7.53 14.63
C THR A 163 -1.22 -6.38 14.26
N VAL A 164 -1.81 -5.71 15.25
CA VAL A 164 -2.60 -4.49 15.04
C VAL A 164 -1.79 -3.29 15.51
N ILE A 165 -1.60 -2.32 14.63
CA ILE A 165 -0.92 -1.05 14.92
C ILE A 165 -1.89 0.11 14.77
N GLU A 166 -1.63 1.22 15.47
CA GLU A 166 -2.49 2.41 15.49
C GLU A 166 -1.68 3.68 15.21
N TYR A 167 -2.28 4.59 14.45
CA TYR A 167 -1.75 5.92 14.10
C TYR A 167 -2.73 7.03 14.41
#